data_11e2d323b291f5c5748653508a52e9b9
#
_entry.id   11e2d323b291f5c5748653508a52e9b9
#
_cell.length_a   1.000
_cell.length_b   1.000
_cell.length_c   1.000
_cell.angle_alpha   90.00
_cell.angle_beta   90.00
_cell.angle_gamma   90.00
#
_symmetry.space_group_name_H-M   'P 1'
#
loop_
_entity.id
_entity.type
_entity.pdbx_description
1 polymer ?
#
loop_
_entity_poly.entity_id
_entity_poly.type
_entity_poly.pdbx_seq_one_letter_code
_entity_poly.pdbx_strand_id
1 'polypeptide(L)'
;MSISLEKNNLKQIDYLHPSLENILKETYGIIIYQEQIMQILVKMGNYSYFQADNIRRAMSKKKKDVMLKEREIFIAKSKENNYSEETAIKVYDLIVKFANYGFNKSHSVAYALIGYQMGYLKVHYSSIFYTNLLNMSIGSEIKTNEYLNALKQMNIKLIAPSINYSSDVYTIKNHKILLPFGIIKNFGNNFTEIILKERQNGIYLDFTDFVKRTFNKGITKKAIEVLIYSGAFNEFELTKNTLLHAIDNVIDYALLTKDIDSPLILKPRLENYEELNEKEIIDKEKEIFGFYITNHPASKYIKNIVKINNVENYFDKFIKCVILVDRIYNIKTKKNETMSFITGEDETGILDFIIFPNKNNLLTRFKKDDLVLVSGKVEKRIDKYQVIVSNLEKIK
;
A
#
# COMPACT_ATOMS: atom_id res chain seq x y z
N MET A 1 -13.31 22.55 -9.77
CA MET A 1 -12.99 22.92 -11.18
C MET A 1 -12.60 24.41 -11.30
N SER A 2 -13.28 25.36 -10.65
CA SER A 2 -12.98 26.80 -10.69
C SER A 2 -11.55 27.13 -10.22
N ILE A 3 -11.14 26.70 -9.02
CA ILE A 3 -9.80 26.95 -8.47
C ILE A 3 -8.67 26.50 -9.40
N SER A 4 -8.81 25.35 -10.06
CA SER A 4 -7.79 24.84 -10.97
C SER A 4 -7.63 25.71 -12.22
N LEU A 5 -8.73 26.27 -12.73
CA LEU A 5 -8.69 27.18 -13.89
C LEU A 5 -8.06 28.52 -13.52
N GLU A 6 -8.39 29.06 -12.36
CA GLU A 6 -7.85 30.31 -11.84
C GLU A 6 -6.37 30.21 -11.49
N LYS A 7 -5.96 29.08 -10.85
CA LYS A 7 -4.55 28.78 -10.56
C LYS A 7 -3.67 28.70 -11.83
N ASN A 8 -4.21 28.19 -12.93
CA ASN A 8 -3.49 28.05 -14.18
C ASN A 8 -3.66 29.28 -15.12
N ASN A 9 -4.13 30.40 -14.61
CA ASN A 9 -4.40 31.65 -15.36
C ASN A 9 -5.37 31.47 -16.55
N LEU A 10 -6.21 30.43 -16.51
CA LEU A 10 -7.22 30.16 -17.54
C LEU A 10 -8.53 30.93 -17.30
N LYS A 11 -8.65 31.54 -16.11
CA LYS A 11 -9.79 32.37 -15.72
C LYS A 11 -9.31 33.50 -14.82
N GLN A 12 -9.85 34.70 -15.01
CA GLN A 12 -9.59 35.84 -14.12
C GLN A 12 -10.20 35.61 -12.76
N ILE A 13 -9.44 35.93 -11.70
CA ILE A 13 -9.88 35.78 -10.33
C ILE A 13 -10.87 36.91 -9.96
N ASP A 14 -12.03 36.56 -9.46
CA ASP A 14 -13.02 37.48 -8.92
C ASP A 14 -12.92 37.52 -7.38
N TYR A 15 -12.54 38.65 -6.84
CA TYR A 15 -12.42 38.87 -5.40
C TYR A 15 -13.68 39.45 -4.77
N LEU A 16 -14.78 39.59 -5.51
CA LEU A 16 -16.05 40.22 -5.08
C LEU A 16 -15.93 41.74 -4.86
N HIS A 17 -14.84 42.18 -4.27
CA HIS A 17 -14.45 43.55 -4.09
C HIS A 17 -12.93 43.67 -3.95
N PRO A 18 -12.27 44.68 -4.56
CA PRO A 18 -10.81 44.83 -4.52
C PRO A 18 -10.19 44.79 -3.14
N SER A 19 -10.88 45.34 -2.11
CA SER A 19 -10.40 45.34 -0.72
C SER A 19 -10.25 43.94 -0.11
N LEU A 20 -10.88 42.90 -0.69
CA LEU A 20 -10.83 41.51 -0.23
C LEU A 20 -9.71 40.71 -0.87
N GLU A 21 -8.99 41.30 -1.86
CA GLU A 21 -7.89 40.59 -2.54
C GLU A 21 -6.88 40.04 -1.54
N ASN A 22 -6.40 40.83 -0.59
CA ASN A 22 -5.40 40.39 0.39
C ASN A 22 -5.88 39.23 1.28
N ILE A 23 -7.20 39.07 1.46
CA ILE A 23 -7.80 38.00 2.26
C ILE A 23 -7.98 36.72 1.41
N LEU A 24 -8.38 36.90 0.13
CA LEU A 24 -8.82 35.79 -0.73
C LEU A 24 -7.77 35.38 -1.76
N LYS A 25 -6.65 36.11 -1.89
CA LYS A 25 -5.62 35.84 -2.89
C LYS A 25 -5.06 34.41 -2.82
N GLU A 26 -4.78 33.90 -1.62
CA GLU A 26 -4.25 32.55 -1.42
C GLU A 26 -5.23 31.44 -1.82
N THR A 27 -6.52 31.74 -1.88
CA THR A 27 -7.59 30.82 -2.23
C THR A 27 -8.29 31.18 -3.53
N TYR A 28 -7.63 31.99 -4.37
CA TYR A 28 -8.10 32.37 -5.71
C TYR A 28 -9.53 32.93 -5.70
N GLY A 29 -9.84 33.86 -4.78
CA GLY A 29 -11.14 34.53 -4.67
C GLY A 29 -12.22 33.76 -3.93
N ILE A 30 -11.94 32.52 -3.49
CA ILE A 30 -12.93 31.65 -2.85
C ILE A 30 -12.73 31.64 -1.33
N ILE A 31 -13.83 31.77 -0.59
CA ILE A 31 -13.81 31.58 0.89
C ILE A 31 -13.69 30.10 1.18
N ILE A 32 -12.58 29.69 1.77
CA ILE A 32 -12.30 28.30 2.19
C ILE A 32 -12.13 28.21 3.70
N TYR A 33 -11.42 29.17 4.30
CA TYR A 33 -11.04 29.14 5.69
C TYR A 33 -11.98 29.94 6.59
N GLN A 34 -12.21 29.45 7.79
CA GLN A 34 -12.98 30.17 8.83
C GLN A 34 -12.32 31.52 9.16
N GLU A 35 -11.02 31.58 9.14
CA GLU A 35 -10.24 32.78 9.37
C GLU A 35 -10.50 33.86 8.31
N GLN A 36 -10.74 33.48 7.06
CA GLN A 36 -11.11 34.41 6.00
C GLN A 36 -12.48 35.05 6.26
N ILE A 37 -13.45 34.27 6.76
CA ILE A 37 -14.74 34.80 7.17
C ILE A 37 -14.57 35.87 8.25
N MET A 38 -13.78 35.60 9.29
CA MET A 38 -13.51 36.54 10.35
C MET A 38 -12.84 37.81 9.85
N GLN A 39 -11.84 37.67 8.97
CA GLN A 39 -11.13 38.80 8.35
C GLN A 39 -12.06 39.65 7.48
N ILE A 40 -12.98 39.05 6.73
CA ILE A 40 -13.97 39.77 5.93
C ILE A 40 -14.94 40.58 6.86
N LEU A 41 -15.42 39.94 7.92
CA LEU A 41 -16.27 40.62 8.92
C LEU A 41 -15.56 41.83 9.53
N VAL A 42 -14.29 41.68 9.91
CA VAL A 42 -13.47 42.79 10.44
C VAL A 42 -13.26 43.86 9.37
N LYS A 43 -12.89 43.49 8.15
CA LYS A 43 -12.53 44.43 7.09
C LYS A 43 -13.71 45.27 6.58
N MET A 44 -14.85 44.62 6.32
CA MET A 44 -16.03 45.26 5.74
C MET A 44 -16.97 45.82 6.80
N GLY A 45 -17.21 45.04 7.86
CA GLY A 45 -18.19 45.41 8.89
C GLY A 45 -17.60 46.08 10.14
N ASN A 46 -16.28 46.33 10.15
CA ASN A 46 -15.59 46.94 11.33
C ASN A 46 -15.88 46.21 12.64
N TYR A 47 -15.97 44.86 12.60
CA TYR A 47 -16.09 44.06 13.79
C TYR A 47 -14.75 43.87 14.49
N SER A 48 -14.77 43.75 15.83
CA SER A 48 -13.59 43.22 16.50
C SER A 48 -13.41 41.72 16.16
N TYR A 49 -12.20 41.20 16.28
CA TYR A 49 -11.96 39.76 16.09
C TYR A 49 -12.79 38.88 17.02
N PHE A 50 -13.05 39.36 18.27
CA PHE A 50 -13.92 38.66 19.22
C PHE A 50 -15.36 38.56 18.71
N GLN A 51 -15.91 39.66 18.18
CA GLN A 51 -17.25 39.67 17.59
C GLN A 51 -17.32 38.77 16.37
N ALA A 52 -16.32 38.85 15.50
CA ALA A 52 -16.24 38.02 14.30
C ALA A 52 -16.19 36.51 14.61
N ASP A 53 -15.45 36.10 15.67
CA ASP A 53 -15.43 34.72 16.12
C ASP A 53 -16.77 34.25 16.69
N ASN A 54 -17.46 35.09 17.45
CA ASN A 54 -18.79 34.79 17.95
C ASN A 54 -19.81 34.59 16.82
N ILE A 55 -19.76 35.44 15.78
CA ILE A 55 -20.60 35.31 14.59
C ILE A 55 -20.27 34.01 13.85
N ARG A 56 -18.99 33.73 13.62
CA ARG A 56 -18.53 32.47 13.01
C ARG A 56 -19.05 31.24 13.77
N ARG A 57 -18.98 31.25 15.10
CA ARG A 57 -19.50 30.16 15.96
C ARG A 57 -21.02 30.02 15.86
N ALA A 58 -21.75 31.13 15.80
CA ALA A 58 -23.19 31.13 15.63
C ALA A 58 -23.59 30.54 14.26
N MET A 59 -22.89 30.93 13.20
CA MET A 59 -23.07 30.41 11.85
C MET A 59 -22.82 28.90 11.79
N SER A 60 -21.72 28.42 12.37
CA SER A 60 -21.39 26.97 12.41
C SER A 60 -22.45 26.14 13.14
N LYS A 61 -23.14 26.73 14.13
CA LYS A 61 -24.26 26.09 14.85
C LYS A 61 -25.60 26.28 14.17
N LYS A 62 -25.67 26.84 12.96
CA LYS A 62 -26.89 27.09 12.16
C LYS A 62 -28.01 27.83 12.91
N LYS A 63 -27.66 28.80 13.77
CA LYS A 63 -28.63 29.62 14.49
C LYS A 63 -29.23 30.67 13.55
N LYS A 64 -30.33 30.32 12.87
CA LYS A 64 -30.96 31.11 11.80
C LYS A 64 -31.32 32.55 12.29
N ASP A 65 -31.90 32.67 13.46
CA ASP A 65 -32.33 33.99 14.01
C ASP A 65 -31.14 34.93 14.25
N VAL A 66 -30.01 34.38 14.70
CA VAL A 66 -28.76 35.14 14.88
C VAL A 66 -28.21 35.56 13.53
N MET A 67 -28.23 34.66 12.56
CA MET A 67 -27.71 34.93 11.22
C MET A 67 -28.50 35.99 10.47
N LEU A 68 -29.84 36.03 10.64
CA LEU A 68 -30.70 37.07 10.04
C LEU A 68 -30.42 38.42 10.63
N LYS A 69 -30.35 38.52 11.96
CA LYS A 69 -30.03 39.77 12.65
C LYS A 69 -28.65 40.29 12.28
N GLU A 70 -27.65 39.43 12.26
CA GLU A 70 -26.29 39.80 11.89
C GLU A 70 -26.15 40.20 10.43
N ARG A 71 -27.02 39.70 9.54
CA ARG A 71 -27.06 40.16 8.14
C ARG A 71 -27.36 41.65 8.04
N GLU A 72 -28.39 42.12 8.72
CA GLU A 72 -28.79 43.51 8.71
C GLU A 72 -27.69 44.42 9.33
N ILE A 73 -27.10 43.96 10.43
CA ILE A 73 -26.01 44.70 11.11
C ILE A 73 -24.77 44.76 10.21
N PHE A 74 -24.38 43.66 9.55
CA PHE A 74 -23.24 43.63 8.67
C PHE A 74 -23.42 44.54 7.46
N ILE A 75 -24.63 44.56 6.86
CA ILE A 75 -24.94 45.43 5.71
C ILE A 75 -24.87 46.90 6.16
N ALA A 76 -25.47 47.27 7.28
CA ALA A 76 -25.42 48.64 7.81
C ALA A 76 -23.97 49.10 8.07
N LYS A 77 -23.19 48.31 8.79
CA LYS A 77 -21.79 48.59 9.09
C LYS A 77 -20.91 48.66 7.83
N SER A 78 -21.18 47.82 6.86
CA SER A 78 -20.43 47.85 5.58
C SER A 78 -20.73 49.13 4.80
N LYS A 79 -21.97 49.62 4.83
CA LYS A 79 -22.32 50.91 4.21
C LYS A 79 -21.61 52.08 4.92
N GLU A 80 -21.52 52.06 6.25
CA GLU A 80 -20.73 53.03 7.01
C GLU A 80 -19.24 53.00 6.65
N ASN A 81 -18.73 51.85 6.21
CA ASN A 81 -17.36 51.66 5.75
C ASN A 81 -17.20 51.86 4.22
N ASN A 82 -18.11 52.58 3.57
CA ASN A 82 -18.10 52.96 2.16
C ASN A 82 -18.21 51.76 1.16
N TYR A 83 -18.81 50.65 1.57
CA TYR A 83 -19.17 49.57 0.62
C TYR A 83 -20.61 49.75 0.15
N SER A 84 -20.87 49.38 -1.11
CA SER A 84 -22.23 49.36 -1.63
C SER A 84 -23.08 48.29 -0.94
N GLU A 85 -24.37 48.56 -0.78
CA GLU A 85 -25.31 47.64 -0.20
C GLU A 85 -25.34 46.32 -0.98
N GLU A 86 -25.30 46.39 -2.30
CA GLU A 86 -25.27 45.22 -3.19
C GLU A 86 -24.02 44.32 -2.91
N THR A 87 -22.85 44.94 -2.76
CA THR A 87 -21.61 44.23 -2.41
C THR A 87 -21.71 43.58 -1.04
N ALA A 88 -22.20 44.32 -0.03
CA ALA A 88 -22.38 43.80 1.33
C ALA A 88 -23.32 42.57 1.36
N ILE A 89 -24.44 42.65 0.65
CA ILE A 89 -25.38 41.53 0.52
C ILE A 89 -24.70 40.30 -0.11
N LYS A 90 -24.05 40.46 -1.27
CA LYS A 90 -23.36 39.38 -1.96
C LYS A 90 -22.30 38.70 -1.08
N VAL A 91 -21.50 39.50 -0.41
CA VAL A 91 -20.44 38.98 0.47
C VAL A 91 -21.04 38.24 1.68
N TYR A 92 -22.06 38.80 2.32
CA TYR A 92 -22.69 38.14 3.47
C TYR A 92 -23.35 36.82 3.07
N ASP A 93 -24.06 36.77 1.94
CA ASP A 93 -24.71 35.56 1.46
C ASP A 93 -23.67 34.47 1.13
N LEU A 94 -22.50 34.84 0.62
CA LEU A 94 -21.37 33.91 0.45
C LEU A 94 -20.79 33.46 1.78
N ILE A 95 -20.61 34.34 2.77
CA ILE A 95 -20.18 33.97 4.11
C ILE A 95 -21.15 32.94 4.71
N VAL A 96 -22.46 33.15 4.64
CA VAL A 96 -23.46 32.19 5.13
C VAL A 96 -23.37 30.85 4.41
N LYS A 97 -23.20 30.86 3.09
CA LYS A 97 -23.05 29.66 2.29
C LYS A 97 -21.84 28.83 2.72
N PHE A 98 -20.72 29.47 2.99
CA PHE A 98 -19.45 28.80 3.31
C PHE A 98 -19.20 28.62 4.81
N ALA A 99 -19.90 29.34 5.69
CA ALA A 99 -19.70 29.27 7.15
C ALA A 99 -19.94 27.86 7.72
N ASN A 100 -20.79 27.06 7.08
CA ASN A 100 -21.05 25.66 7.46
C ASN A 100 -19.95 24.70 7.01
N TYR A 101 -19.12 25.08 6.03
CA TYR A 101 -18.09 24.25 5.41
C TYR A 101 -16.69 24.84 5.60
N GLY A 102 -16.57 26.02 6.20
CA GLY A 102 -15.30 26.69 6.43
C GLY A 102 -14.35 25.81 7.25
N PHE A 103 -13.15 25.58 6.73
CA PHE A 103 -12.14 24.74 7.34
C PHE A 103 -11.18 25.59 8.19
N ASN A 104 -10.66 25.06 9.30
CA ASN A 104 -9.68 25.75 10.11
C ASN A 104 -8.33 25.80 9.38
N LYS A 105 -7.79 27.00 9.14
CA LYS A 105 -6.53 27.19 8.40
C LYS A 105 -5.33 26.60 9.14
N SER A 106 -5.26 26.76 10.45
CA SER A 106 -4.16 26.23 11.26
C SER A 106 -4.10 24.69 11.15
N HIS A 107 -5.28 24.03 11.16
CA HIS A 107 -5.38 22.61 10.97
C HIS A 107 -4.90 22.19 9.56
N SER A 108 -5.33 22.93 8.51
CA SER A 108 -4.87 22.70 7.15
C SER A 108 -3.35 22.81 7.02
N VAL A 109 -2.75 23.83 7.62
CA VAL A 109 -1.29 24.04 7.57
C VAL A 109 -0.55 22.90 8.26
N ALA A 110 -1.02 22.46 9.44
CA ALA A 110 -0.41 21.35 10.18
C ALA A 110 -0.44 20.05 9.34
N TYR A 111 -1.59 19.71 8.74
CA TYR A 111 -1.70 18.52 7.89
C TYR A 111 -0.93 18.64 6.57
N ALA A 112 -0.88 19.83 5.97
CA ALA A 112 -0.07 20.07 4.78
C ALA A 112 1.42 19.88 5.07
N LEU A 113 1.90 20.33 6.22
CA LEU A 113 3.29 20.13 6.65
C LEU A 113 3.60 18.65 6.86
N ILE A 114 2.72 17.90 7.54
CA ILE A 114 2.87 16.44 7.71
C ILE A 114 2.87 15.77 6.34
N GLY A 115 1.92 16.11 5.46
CA GLY A 115 1.85 15.57 4.11
C GLY A 115 3.12 15.83 3.30
N TYR A 116 3.68 17.02 3.40
CA TYR A 116 4.95 17.38 2.77
C TYR A 116 6.12 16.56 3.33
N GLN A 117 6.22 16.44 4.65
CA GLN A 117 7.25 15.63 5.32
C GLN A 117 7.16 14.16 4.91
N MET A 118 5.95 13.60 4.88
CA MET A 118 5.72 12.22 4.42
C MET A 118 6.12 12.04 2.94
N GLY A 119 5.78 13.01 2.09
CA GLY A 119 6.19 13.02 0.68
C GLY A 119 7.72 13.08 0.53
N TYR A 120 8.38 13.93 1.30
CA TYR A 120 9.83 14.04 1.34
C TYR A 120 10.50 12.72 1.76
N LEU A 121 10.04 12.12 2.86
CA LEU A 121 10.55 10.82 3.34
C LEU A 121 10.31 9.72 2.31
N LYS A 122 9.16 9.69 1.66
CA LYS A 122 8.85 8.71 0.62
C LYS A 122 9.82 8.78 -0.56
N VAL A 123 10.23 9.99 -0.97
CA VAL A 123 11.12 10.20 -2.12
C VAL A 123 12.58 9.97 -1.76
N HIS A 124 13.04 10.54 -0.66
CA HIS A 124 14.47 10.56 -0.31
C HIS A 124 14.91 9.38 0.57
N TYR A 125 13.97 8.74 1.29
CA TYR A 125 14.23 7.65 2.22
C TYR A 125 13.24 6.49 2.02
N SER A 126 12.99 6.13 0.76
CA SER A 126 11.94 5.18 0.36
C SER A 126 12.02 3.86 1.11
N SER A 127 13.21 3.27 1.28
CA SER A 127 13.36 2.00 2.03
C SER A 127 12.88 2.12 3.47
N ILE A 128 13.25 3.19 4.17
CA ILE A 128 12.84 3.44 5.56
C ILE A 128 11.34 3.70 5.63
N PHE A 129 10.83 4.54 4.73
CA PHE A 129 9.42 4.89 4.66
C PHE A 129 8.54 3.65 4.48
N TYR A 130 8.84 2.81 3.48
CA TYR A 130 8.06 1.60 3.21
C TYR A 130 8.27 0.50 4.24
N THR A 131 9.45 0.39 4.87
CA THR A 131 9.65 -0.54 5.99
C THR A 131 8.70 -0.20 7.15
N ASN A 132 8.53 1.08 7.49
CA ASN A 132 7.58 1.49 8.51
C ASN A 132 6.13 1.20 8.11
N LEU A 133 5.74 1.47 6.86
CA LEU A 133 4.40 1.15 6.36
C LEU A 133 4.13 -0.35 6.38
N LEU A 134 5.10 -1.18 5.99
CA LEU A 134 5.00 -2.64 6.07
C LEU A 134 4.80 -3.10 7.52
N ASN A 135 5.55 -2.54 8.47
CA ASN A 135 5.41 -2.87 9.90
C ASN A 135 4.01 -2.52 10.42
N MET A 136 3.45 -1.39 9.99
CA MET A 136 2.08 -1.01 10.33
C MET A 136 1.01 -1.86 9.64
N SER A 137 1.37 -2.61 8.60
CA SER A 137 0.45 -3.42 7.81
C SER A 137 0.54 -4.94 8.09
N ILE A 138 1.39 -5.36 9.02
CA ILE A 138 1.47 -6.77 9.44
C ILE A 138 0.06 -7.25 9.83
N GLY A 139 -0.36 -8.37 9.23
CA GLY A 139 -1.73 -8.90 9.36
C GLY A 139 -2.73 -8.39 8.31
N SER A 140 -2.35 -7.42 7.45
CA SER A 140 -3.18 -6.94 6.34
C SER A 140 -2.55 -7.30 4.99
N GLU A 141 -2.99 -8.40 4.39
CA GLU A 141 -2.46 -8.88 3.09
C GLU A 141 -2.63 -7.84 1.98
N ILE A 142 -3.77 -7.14 1.95
CA ILE A 142 -4.06 -6.11 0.92
C ILE A 142 -3.04 -4.98 0.96
N LYS A 143 -2.81 -4.39 2.16
CA LYS A 143 -1.87 -3.27 2.31
C LYS A 143 -0.42 -3.72 2.09
N THR A 144 -0.06 -4.90 2.57
CA THR A 144 1.26 -5.47 2.36
C THR A 144 1.55 -5.60 0.86
N ASN A 145 0.63 -6.18 0.08
CA ASN A 145 0.80 -6.31 -1.37
C ASN A 145 0.89 -4.96 -2.09
N GLU A 146 0.10 -3.96 -1.67
CA GLU A 146 0.19 -2.59 -2.20
C GLU A 146 1.60 -2.00 -2.00
N TYR A 147 2.15 -2.11 -0.80
CA TYR A 147 3.49 -1.58 -0.49
C TYR A 147 4.61 -2.37 -1.17
N LEU A 148 4.46 -3.70 -1.28
CA LEU A 148 5.41 -4.54 -2.00
C LEU A 148 5.46 -4.19 -3.50
N ASN A 149 4.32 -3.90 -4.11
CA ASN A 149 4.27 -3.45 -5.50
C ASN A 149 4.96 -2.07 -5.68
N ALA A 150 4.75 -1.14 -4.75
CA ALA A 150 5.46 0.14 -4.78
C ALA A 150 6.98 -0.03 -4.63
N LEU A 151 7.44 -0.94 -3.77
CA LEU A 151 8.86 -1.26 -3.60
C LEU A 151 9.47 -1.86 -4.87
N LYS A 152 8.75 -2.76 -5.55
CA LYS A 152 9.19 -3.32 -6.85
C LYS A 152 9.39 -2.23 -7.90
N GLN A 153 8.44 -1.27 -8.01
CA GLN A 153 8.57 -0.13 -8.93
C GLN A 153 9.78 0.75 -8.62
N MET A 154 10.21 0.80 -7.37
CA MET A 154 11.40 1.54 -6.92
C MET A 154 12.69 0.71 -6.95
N ASN A 155 12.66 -0.53 -7.46
CA ASN A 155 13.78 -1.48 -7.43
C ASN A 155 14.35 -1.75 -6.03
N ILE A 156 13.55 -1.61 -4.97
CA ILE A 156 13.94 -1.96 -3.60
C ILE A 156 13.67 -3.45 -3.39
N LYS A 157 14.73 -4.20 -3.15
CA LYS A 157 14.67 -5.65 -3.02
C LYS A 157 14.28 -6.09 -1.61
N LEU A 158 13.53 -7.19 -1.56
CA LEU A 158 13.28 -7.94 -0.34
C LEU A 158 14.37 -9.01 -0.17
N ILE A 159 14.66 -9.35 1.08
CA ILE A 159 15.52 -10.50 1.44
C ILE A 159 14.70 -11.46 2.29
N ALA A 160 14.85 -12.75 2.02
CA ALA A 160 14.28 -13.82 2.84
C ALA A 160 14.58 -13.59 4.35
N PRO A 161 13.76 -14.11 5.25
CA PRO A 161 14.09 -14.09 6.67
C PRO A 161 15.47 -14.70 6.92
N SER A 162 16.10 -14.29 7.99
CA SER A 162 17.38 -14.86 8.44
C SER A 162 17.23 -15.26 9.88
N ILE A 163 17.68 -16.49 10.20
CA ILE A 163 17.60 -17.01 11.55
C ILE A 163 18.42 -16.16 12.54
N ASN A 164 19.49 -15.51 12.06
CA ASN A 164 20.37 -14.68 12.86
C ASN A 164 20.01 -13.19 12.87
N TYR A 165 19.23 -12.68 11.89
CA TYR A 165 19.04 -11.24 11.77
C TYR A 165 17.56 -10.80 11.80
N SER A 166 16.60 -11.68 11.44
CA SER A 166 15.20 -11.32 11.46
C SER A 166 14.63 -11.23 12.88
N SER A 167 13.61 -10.41 13.02
CA SER A 167 12.78 -10.28 14.22
C SER A 167 11.29 -10.49 13.85
N ASP A 168 10.39 -10.01 14.66
CA ASP A 168 8.96 -9.98 14.43
C ASP A 168 8.51 -8.87 13.46
N VAL A 169 9.42 -7.91 13.16
CA VAL A 169 9.15 -6.75 12.30
C VAL A 169 10.14 -6.68 11.12
N TYR A 170 9.71 -6.01 10.04
CA TYR A 170 10.59 -5.70 8.91
C TYR A 170 11.72 -4.79 9.34
N THR A 171 12.92 -5.08 8.86
CA THR A 171 14.12 -4.28 9.10
C THR A 171 14.87 -4.03 7.79
N ILE A 172 15.84 -3.12 7.84
CA ILE A 172 16.68 -2.80 6.67
C ILE A 172 18.08 -3.37 6.88
N LYS A 173 18.54 -4.14 5.89
CA LYS A 173 19.90 -4.66 5.82
C LYS A 173 20.48 -4.34 4.44
N ASN A 174 21.59 -3.59 4.37
CA ASN A 174 22.25 -3.25 3.11
C ASN A 174 21.29 -2.67 2.04
N HIS A 175 20.48 -1.67 2.40
CA HIS A 175 19.48 -1.03 1.54
C HIS A 175 18.37 -1.96 1.01
N LYS A 176 18.29 -3.19 1.52
CA LYS A 176 17.22 -4.15 1.21
C LYS A 176 16.34 -4.33 2.44
N ILE A 177 15.10 -4.73 2.24
CA ILE A 177 14.17 -4.97 3.34
C ILE A 177 14.23 -6.44 3.71
N LEU A 178 14.65 -6.72 4.94
CA LEU A 178 14.70 -8.06 5.53
C LEU A 178 13.32 -8.43 6.06
N LEU A 179 12.82 -9.58 5.63
CA LEU A 179 11.52 -10.08 6.04
C LEU A 179 11.53 -10.59 7.49
N PRO A 180 10.48 -10.29 8.27
CA PRO A 180 10.35 -10.75 9.64
C PRO A 180 9.78 -12.17 9.73
N PHE A 181 9.90 -12.80 10.89
CA PHE A 181 9.20 -14.05 11.18
C PHE A 181 7.68 -13.86 11.31
N GLY A 182 7.24 -12.69 11.76
CA GLY A 182 5.82 -12.39 12.01
C GLY A 182 4.90 -12.41 10.78
N ILE A 183 5.45 -12.46 9.56
CA ILE A 183 4.66 -12.59 8.32
C ILE A 183 4.58 -14.03 7.80
N ILE A 184 5.34 -14.94 8.41
CA ILE A 184 5.35 -16.36 8.01
C ILE A 184 4.02 -16.99 8.45
N LYS A 185 3.19 -17.38 7.50
CA LYS A 185 1.91 -18.04 7.77
C LYS A 185 2.14 -19.35 8.54
N ASN A 186 1.30 -19.61 9.52
CA ASN A 186 1.38 -20.79 10.39
C ASN A 186 2.64 -20.87 11.26
N PHE A 187 3.38 -19.76 11.40
CA PHE A 187 4.53 -19.66 12.30
C PHE A 187 4.14 -18.79 13.50
N GLY A 188 3.90 -19.41 14.63
CA GLY A 188 3.39 -18.73 15.82
C GLY A 188 4.40 -17.79 16.46
N ASN A 189 3.91 -16.72 17.09
CA ASN A 189 4.75 -15.75 17.81
C ASN A 189 5.64 -16.41 18.87
N ASN A 190 5.16 -17.46 19.52
CA ASN A 190 5.94 -18.24 20.49
C ASN A 190 7.24 -18.80 19.90
N PHE A 191 7.21 -19.24 18.63
CA PHE A 191 8.42 -19.71 17.95
C PHE A 191 9.42 -18.59 17.73
N THR A 192 8.92 -17.41 17.33
CA THR A 192 9.76 -16.20 17.19
C THR A 192 10.43 -15.84 18.52
N GLU A 193 9.67 -15.85 19.62
CA GLU A 193 10.22 -15.55 20.95
C GLU A 193 11.32 -16.52 21.36
N ILE A 194 11.13 -17.83 21.12
CA ILE A 194 12.16 -18.84 21.39
C ILE A 194 13.42 -18.55 20.61
N ILE A 195 13.31 -18.28 19.30
CA ILE A 195 14.45 -17.97 18.43
C ILE A 195 15.18 -16.73 18.92
N LEU A 196 14.45 -15.63 19.18
CA LEU A 196 15.04 -14.37 19.61
C LEU A 196 15.72 -14.49 20.97
N LYS A 197 15.11 -15.22 21.91
CA LYS A 197 15.67 -15.46 23.25
C LYS A 197 16.95 -16.28 23.17
N GLU A 198 16.95 -17.37 22.40
CA GLU A 198 18.14 -18.22 22.26
C GLU A 198 19.27 -17.50 21.52
N ARG A 199 18.96 -16.64 20.60
CA ARG A 199 19.96 -15.83 19.88
C ARG A 199 20.72 -14.87 20.80
N GLN A 200 20.18 -14.51 21.98
CA GLN A 200 20.90 -13.72 22.99
C GLN A 200 22.12 -14.46 23.54
N ASN A 201 22.13 -15.80 23.48
CA ASN A 201 23.26 -16.64 23.85
C ASN A 201 24.32 -16.78 22.74
N GLY A 202 24.23 -15.97 21.69
CA GLY A 202 25.09 -15.98 20.51
C GLY A 202 24.34 -16.33 19.25
N ILE A 203 24.91 -15.96 18.10
CA ILE A 203 24.36 -16.33 16.78
C ILE A 203 24.31 -17.83 16.61
N TYR A 204 23.40 -18.31 15.77
CA TYR A 204 23.37 -19.71 15.35
C TYR A 204 24.48 -19.96 14.35
N LEU A 205 25.33 -20.93 14.63
CA LEU A 205 26.54 -21.21 13.82
C LEU A 205 26.20 -21.99 12.54
N ASP A 206 25.22 -22.89 12.64
CA ASP A 206 24.73 -23.70 11.54
C ASP A 206 23.33 -24.27 11.87
N PHE A 207 22.76 -25.06 10.95
CA PHE A 207 21.45 -25.67 11.08
C PHE A 207 21.36 -26.61 12.30
N THR A 208 22.39 -27.40 12.55
CA THR A 208 22.41 -28.34 13.69
C THR A 208 22.42 -27.59 15.03
N ASP A 209 23.22 -26.52 15.14
CA ASP A 209 23.26 -25.67 16.33
C ASP A 209 21.89 -25.02 16.59
N PHE A 210 21.24 -24.52 15.53
CA PHE A 210 19.89 -23.98 15.65
C PHE A 210 18.92 -25.01 16.22
N VAL A 211 18.83 -26.20 15.64
CA VAL A 211 17.89 -27.25 16.07
C VAL A 211 18.22 -27.70 17.49
N LYS A 212 19.50 -27.96 17.82
CA LYS A 212 19.92 -28.36 19.18
C LYS A 212 19.46 -27.34 20.24
N ARG A 213 19.63 -26.04 19.96
CA ARG A 213 19.30 -24.98 20.91
C ARG A 213 17.82 -24.70 21.05
N THR A 214 17.01 -24.97 20.03
CA THR A 214 15.62 -24.50 19.97
C THR A 214 14.59 -25.63 20.06
N PHE A 215 14.87 -26.83 19.55
CA PHE A 215 13.92 -27.94 19.49
C PHE A 215 13.40 -28.33 20.89
N ASN A 216 14.31 -28.52 21.84
CA ASN A 216 13.95 -28.87 23.24
C ASN A 216 13.25 -27.71 23.99
N LYS A 217 13.14 -26.53 23.40
CA LYS A 217 12.47 -25.33 23.95
C LYS A 217 11.08 -25.09 23.33
N GLY A 218 10.67 -25.98 22.43
CA GLY A 218 9.32 -25.99 21.89
C GLY A 218 9.20 -25.68 20.40
N ILE A 219 10.31 -25.49 19.66
CA ILE A 219 10.27 -25.44 18.19
C ILE A 219 9.91 -26.83 17.67
N THR A 220 8.88 -26.91 16.84
CA THR A 220 8.43 -28.19 16.28
C THR A 220 9.10 -28.50 14.95
N LYS A 221 9.11 -29.78 14.55
CA LYS A 221 9.57 -30.21 13.21
C LYS A 221 8.90 -29.39 12.10
N LYS A 222 7.57 -29.22 12.17
CA LYS A 222 6.81 -28.42 11.19
C LYS A 222 7.25 -26.96 11.13
N ALA A 223 7.60 -26.35 12.27
CA ALA A 223 8.11 -24.99 12.30
C ALA A 223 9.48 -24.89 11.64
N ILE A 224 10.34 -25.91 11.81
CA ILE A 224 11.66 -26.00 11.15
C ILE A 224 11.47 -26.12 9.64
N GLU A 225 10.57 -26.97 9.15
CA GLU A 225 10.24 -27.09 7.73
C GLU A 225 9.79 -25.76 7.13
N VAL A 226 8.90 -25.04 7.81
CA VAL A 226 8.44 -23.71 7.37
C VAL A 226 9.59 -22.71 7.30
N LEU A 227 10.50 -22.71 8.27
CA LEU A 227 11.71 -21.86 8.25
C LEU A 227 12.64 -22.22 7.10
N ILE A 228 12.80 -23.49 6.77
CA ILE A 228 13.61 -23.94 5.60
C ILE A 228 13.00 -23.39 4.31
N TYR A 229 11.71 -23.63 4.10
CA TYR A 229 11.02 -23.12 2.90
C TYR A 229 11.02 -21.61 2.82
N SER A 230 10.94 -20.90 3.94
CA SER A 230 11.02 -19.43 4.00
C SER A 230 12.40 -18.88 3.64
N GLY A 231 13.43 -19.71 3.57
CA GLY A 231 14.82 -19.28 3.31
C GLY A 231 15.53 -18.73 4.55
N ALA A 232 15.00 -18.98 5.77
CA ALA A 232 15.59 -18.46 7.01
C ALA A 232 17.00 -18.97 7.30
N PHE A 233 17.42 -20.06 6.65
CA PHE A 233 18.73 -20.69 6.78
C PHE A 233 19.65 -20.45 5.57
N ASN A 234 19.28 -19.56 4.63
CA ASN A 234 20.09 -19.32 3.42
C ASN A 234 21.53 -18.88 3.71
N GLU A 235 21.76 -18.28 4.88
CA GLU A 235 23.09 -17.85 5.33
C GLU A 235 24.07 -19.01 5.60
N PHE A 236 23.56 -20.24 5.71
CA PHE A 236 24.39 -21.44 5.91
C PHE A 236 24.81 -22.10 4.60
N GLU A 237 24.42 -21.53 3.45
CA GLU A 237 24.82 -21.97 2.11
C GLU A 237 24.47 -23.44 1.80
N LEU A 238 23.42 -23.99 2.43
CA LEU A 238 22.87 -25.29 2.17
C LEU A 238 21.56 -25.20 1.38
N THR A 239 21.31 -26.17 0.50
CA THR A 239 20.05 -26.23 -0.24
C THR A 239 18.89 -26.57 0.70
N LYS A 240 17.67 -26.08 0.37
CA LYS A 240 16.47 -26.43 1.13
C LYS A 240 16.28 -27.94 1.20
N ASN A 241 16.53 -28.63 0.11
CA ASN A 241 16.43 -30.08 0.01
C ASN A 241 17.38 -30.80 0.97
N THR A 242 18.65 -30.36 1.07
CA THR A 242 19.62 -30.86 2.05
C THR A 242 19.10 -30.71 3.48
N LEU A 243 18.59 -29.52 3.80
CA LEU A 243 18.07 -29.25 5.15
C LEU A 243 16.84 -30.08 5.48
N LEU A 244 15.91 -30.27 4.53
CA LEU A 244 14.71 -31.09 4.71
C LEU A 244 15.05 -32.55 4.99
N HIS A 245 16.01 -33.14 4.26
CA HIS A 245 16.46 -34.50 4.49
C HIS A 245 17.20 -34.67 5.83
N ALA A 246 17.84 -33.61 6.31
CA ALA A 246 18.61 -33.64 7.55
C ALA A 246 17.75 -33.50 8.83
N ILE A 247 16.50 -33.03 8.73
CA ILE A 247 15.68 -32.65 9.90
C ILE A 247 15.63 -33.76 10.95
N ASP A 248 15.26 -34.99 10.56
CA ASP A 248 15.05 -36.07 11.51
C ASP A 248 16.34 -36.45 12.25
N ASN A 249 17.45 -36.64 11.51
CA ASN A 249 18.74 -36.94 12.09
C ASN A 249 19.24 -35.84 13.02
N VAL A 250 18.97 -34.56 12.69
CA VAL A 250 19.37 -33.44 13.54
C VAL A 250 18.48 -33.29 14.78
N ILE A 251 17.21 -33.63 14.68
CA ILE A 251 16.29 -33.68 15.83
C ILE A 251 16.72 -34.82 16.80
N ASP A 252 17.01 -36.00 16.28
CA ASP A 252 17.48 -37.13 17.09
C ASP A 252 18.78 -36.76 17.82
N TYR A 253 19.71 -36.10 17.12
CA TYR A 253 20.93 -35.56 17.74
C TYR A 253 20.62 -34.54 18.85
N ALA A 254 19.68 -33.62 18.62
CA ALA A 254 19.27 -32.61 19.60
C ALA A 254 18.65 -33.25 20.84
N LEU A 255 17.87 -34.34 20.69
CA LEU A 255 17.30 -35.10 21.78
C LEU A 255 18.35 -35.86 22.56
N LEU A 256 19.28 -36.53 21.88
CA LEU A 256 20.37 -37.30 22.49
C LEU A 256 21.35 -36.40 23.29
N THR A 257 21.55 -35.19 22.84
CA THR A 257 22.50 -34.24 23.45
C THR A 257 21.85 -33.25 24.41
N LYS A 258 20.57 -33.42 24.75
CA LYS A 258 19.84 -32.50 25.62
C LYS A 258 20.46 -32.34 27.00
N ASP A 259 20.80 -33.44 27.62
CA ASP A 259 21.28 -33.51 29.02
C ASP A 259 22.75 -34.00 29.09
N ILE A 260 23.36 -34.31 27.96
CA ILE A 260 24.69 -34.92 27.88
C ILE A 260 25.52 -34.14 26.87
N ASP A 261 26.50 -33.39 27.39
CA ASP A 261 27.52 -32.76 26.53
C ASP A 261 28.74 -33.72 26.46
N SER A 262 28.57 -34.83 25.72
CA SER A 262 29.59 -35.84 25.54
C SER A 262 30.26 -35.71 24.18
N PRO A 263 31.59 -35.62 24.10
CA PRO A 263 32.34 -35.61 22.85
C PRO A 263 32.20 -36.94 22.06
N LEU A 264 31.61 -37.99 22.68
CA LEU A 264 31.35 -39.28 22.05
C LEU A 264 30.11 -39.24 21.13
N ILE A 265 29.21 -38.26 21.29
CA ILE A 265 28.05 -38.08 20.40
C ILE A 265 28.47 -37.18 19.25
N LEU A 266 28.77 -37.77 18.12
CA LEU A 266 29.22 -37.05 16.94
C LEU A 266 28.07 -36.25 16.33
N LYS A 267 28.38 -35.02 15.94
CA LYS A 267 27.45 -34.17 15.20
C LYS A 267 27.09 -34.84 13.86
N PRO A 268 25.80 -34.89 13.48
CA PRO A 268 25.38 -35.52 12.23
C PRO A 268 25.99 -34.79 11.04
N ARG A 269 26.51 -35.57 10.08
CA ARG A 269 26.96 -35.06 8.79
C ARG A 269 25.73 -34.85 7.92
N LEU A 270 25.59 -33.65 7.34
CA LEU A 270 24.55 -33.34 6.39
C LEU A 270 24.99 -33.77 5.00
N GLU A 271 24.23 -34.65 4.36
CA GLU A 271 24.47 -35.07 3.00
C GLU A 271 23.94 -34.00 2.04
N ASN A 272 24.71 -33.64 1.02
CA ASN A 272 24.32 -32.64 0.06
C ASN A 272 23.34 -33.22 -0.97
N TYR A 273 22.20 -32.58 -1.12
CA TYR A 273 21.19 -32.86 -2.13
C TYR A 273 21.10 -31.67 -3.10
N GLU A 274 20.74 -31.95 -4.35
CA GLU A 274 20.40 -30.88 -5.30
C GLU A 274 19.20 -30.10 -4.77
N GLU A 275 19.11 -28.82 -5.15
CA GLU A 275 18.00 -27.96 -4.70
C GLU A 275 16.64 -28.47 -5.23
N LEU A 276 15.58 -28.16 -4.52
CA LEU A 276 14.21 -28.39 -4.95
C LEU A 276 13.97 -27.75 -6.31
N ASN A 277 13.01 -28.29 -7.07
CA ASN A 277 12.66 -27.64 -8.31
C ASN A 277 12.09 -26.22 -8.08
N GLU A 278 12.37 -25.33 -9.01
CA GLU A 278 12.00 -23.91 -8.88
C GLU A 278 10.50 -23.69 -8.67
N LYS A 279 9.66 -24.51 -9.29
CA LYS A 279 8.21 -24.42 -9.13
C LYS A 279 7.80 -24.72 -7.68
N GLU A 280 8.38 -25.75 -7.08
CA GLU A 280 8.08 -26.10 -5.69
C GLU A 280 8.48 -24.97 -4.72
N ILE A 281 9.66 -24.38 -4.94
CA ILE A 281 10.13 -23.23 -4.13
C ILE A 281 9.15 -22.06 -4.24
N ILE A 282 8.74 -21.70 -5.45
CA ILE A 282 7.83 -20.59 -5.73
C ILE A 282 6.44 -20.84 -5.10
N ASP A 283 5.91 -22.07 -5.25
CA ASP A 283 4.63 -22.46 -4.68
C ASP A 283 4.66 -22.39 -3.14
N LYS A 284 5.77 -22.82 -2.52
CA LYS A 284 5.97 -22.72 -1.07
C LYS A 284 6.16 -21.29 -0.59
N GLU A 285 6.84 -20.43 -1.32
CA GLU A 285 6.93 -19.00 -1.01
C GLU A 285 5.54 -18.36 -0.98
N LYS A 286 4.70 -18.62 -1.99
CA LYS A 286 3.32 -18.12 -2.05
C LYS A 286 2.48 -18.64 -0.89
N GLU A 287 2.61 -19.94 -0.53
CA GLU A 287 1.91 -20.54 0.61
C GLU A 287 2.29 -19.84 1.92
N ILE A 288 3.59 -19.62 2.15
CA ILE A 288 4.15 -19.13 3.41
C ILE A 288 3.96 -17.63 3.57
N PHE A 289 4.20 -16.83 2.53
CA PHE A 289 4.18 -15.36 2.62
C PHE A 289 2.93 -14.72 2.02
N GLY A 290 2.26 -15.39 1.08
CA GLY A 290 1.19 -14.81 0.28
C GLY A 290 1.69 -14.01 -0.94
N PHE A 291 3.02 -13.89 -1.12
CA PHE A 291 3.68 -13.20 -2.24
C PHE A 291 5.00 -13.90 -2.60
N TYR A 292 5.64 -13.49 -3.70
CA TYR A 292 6.89 -14.05 -4.20
C TYR A 292 8.08 -13.18 -3.79
N ILE A 293 9.11 -13.81 -3.21
CA ILE A 293 10.37 -13.16 -2.81
C ILE A 293 11.40 -13.30 -3.94
N THR A 294 11.54 -14.50 -4.51
CA THR A 294 12.56 -14.79 -5.53
C THR A 294 12.12 -14.27 -6.89
N ASN A 295 11.35 -15.04 -7.63
CA ASN A 295 10.89 -14.68 -8.96
C ASN A 295 9.39 -14.94 -9.11
N HIS A 296 8.68 -13.97 -9.66
CA HIS A 296 7.29 -14.18 -10.07
C HIS A 296 7.25 -15.16 -11.26
N PRO A 297 6.30 -16.10 -11.31
CA PRO A 297 6.22 -17.07 -12.42
C PRO A 297 6.21 -16.45 -13.81
N ALA A 298 5.59 -15.26 -13.96
CA ALA A 298 5.54 -14.52 -15.23
C ALA A 298 6.87 -13.85 -15.62
N SER A 299 7.84 -13.71 -14.71
CA SER A 299 9.09 -12.98 -14.96
C SER A 299 9.98 -13.59 -16.02
N LYS A 300 9.88 -14.89 -16.25
CA LYS A 300 10.64 -15.65 -17.27
C LYS A 300 10.24 -15.27 -18.70
N TYR A 301 9.04 -14.72 -18.88
CA TYR A 301 8.48 -14.44 -20.19
C TYR A 301 8.68 -12.96 -20.53
N ILE A 302 9.71 -12.67 -21.33
CA ILE A 302 10.10 -11.31 -21.69
C ILE A 302 9.84 -11.02 -23.16
N LYS A 303 10.03 -12.03 -24.03
CA LYS A 303 10.03 -11.84 -25.48
C LYS A 303 8.62 -11.61 -26.02
N ASN A 304 8.41 -10.43 -26.62
CA ASN A 304 7.13 -9.99 -27.18
C ASN A 304 5.97 -9.90 -26.14
N ILE A 305 6.30 -9.67 -24.87
CA ILE A 305 5.35 -9.55 -23.76
C ILE A 305 5.41 -8.14 -23.19
N VAL A 306 4.25 -7.54 -23.04
CA VAL A 306 4.09 -6.24 -22.36
C VAL A 306 3.87 -6.52 -20.87
N LYS A 307 4.67 -5.90 -20.02
CA LYS A 307 4.53 -5.99 -18.57
C LYS A 307 3.40 -5.05 -18.10
N ILE A 308 2.72 -5.45 -17.02
CA ILE A 308 1.52 -4.76 -16.53
C ILE A 308 1.78 -3.28 -16.24
N ASN A 309 2.92 -2.92 -15.67
CA ASN A 309 3.27 -1.53 -15.38
C ASN A 309 3.46 -0.65 -16.64
N ASN A 310 3.63 -1.25 -17.81
CA ASN A 310 3.82 -0.54 -19.07
C ASN A 310 2.55 -0.51 -19.94
N VAL A 311 1.44 -1.09 -19.48
CA VAL A 311 0.20 -1.22 -20.27
C VAL A 311 -0.37 0.14 -20.68
N GLU A 312 -0.21 1.17 -19.85
CA GLU A 312 -0.66 2.53 -20.14
C GLU A 312 -0.06 3.10 -21.43
N ASN A 313 1.18 2.71 -21.79
CA ASN A 313 1.87 3.16 -23.00
C ASN A 313 1.31 2.52 -24.29
N TYR A 314 0.39 1.58 -24.14
CA TYR A 314 -0.22 0.82 -25.23
C TYR A 314 -1.73 1.07 -25.36
N PHE A 315 -2.21 2.23 -24.90
CA PHE A 315 -3.60 2.62 -25.04
C PHE A 315 -4.08 2.44 -26.48
N ASP A 316 -5.26 1.82 -26.66
CA ASP A 316 -5.91 1.49 -27.93
C ASP A 316 -5.15 0.49 -28.82
N LYS A 317 -4.08 -0.14 -28.33
CA LYS A 317 -3.27 -1.13 -29.06
C LYS A 317 -3.53 -2.55 -28.56
N PHE A 318 -3.26 -3.54 -29.41
CA PHE A 318 -3.22 -4.95 -29.04
C PHE A 318 -1.89 -5.29 -28.39
N ILE A 319 -1.96 -6.00 -27.26
CA ILE A 319 -0.79 -6.45 -26.50
C ILE A 319 -0.91 -7.94 -26.17
N LYS A 320 0.23 -8.50 -25.75
CA LYS A 320 0.31 -9.80 -25.09
C LYS A 320 0.92 -9.62 -23.71
N CYS A 321 0.25 -10.17 -22.68
CA CYS A 321 0.75 -10.21 -21.30
C CYS A 321 0.81 -11.66 -20.84
N VAL A 322 1.80 -12.00 -20.03
CA VAL A 322 1.81 -13.24 -19.25
C VAL A 322 1.44 -12.89 -17.83
N ILE A 323 0.39 -13.49 -17.34
CA ILE A 323 -0.15 -13.22 -16.01
C ILE A 323 -0.34 -14.51 -15.22
N LEU A 324 -0.20 -14.41 -13.92
CA LEU A 324 -0.74 -15.38 -12.98
C LEU A 324 -2.16 -14.98 -12.61
N VAL A 325 -3.10 -15.88 -12.70
CA VAL A 325 -4.51 -15.62 -12.37
C VAL A 325 -4.67 -15.55 -10.85
N ASP A 326 -4.98 -14.36 -10.32
CA ASP A 326 -5.30 -14.19 -8.90
C ASP A 326 -6.78 -14.50 -8.62
N ARG A 327 -7.67 -13.96 -9.45
CA ARG A 327 -9.12 -14.10 -9.25
C ARG A 327 -9.87 -14.09 -10.57
N ILE A 328 -10.93 -14.90 -10.63
CA ILE A 328 -11.91 -14.88 -11.72
C ILE A 328 -13.29 -14.61 -11.10
N TYR A 329 -14.02 -13.64 -11.66
CA TYR A 329 -15.38 -13.38 -11.24
C TYR A 329 -16.28 -13.02 -12.42
N ASN A 330 -17.59 -13.25 -12.25
CA ASN A 330 -18.57 -13.11 -13.31
C ASN A 330 -19.65 -12.11 -12.89
N ILE A 331 -20.12 -11.30 -13.85
CA ILE A 331 -21.25 -10.41 -13.66
C ILE A 331 -22.29 -10.68 -14.75
N LYS A 332 -23.56 -10.42 -14.46
CA LYS A 332 -24.63 -10.42 -15.46
C LYS A 332 -24.76 -9.03 -16.08
N THR A 333 -24.74 -8.97 -17.41
CA THR A 333 -25.02 -7.75 -18.15
C THR A 333 -26.53 -7.42 -18.11
N LYS A 334 -26.91 -6.22 -18.55
CA LYS A 334 -28.34 -5.84 -18.68
C LYS A 334 -29.13 -6.77 -19.59
N LYS A 335 -28.48 -7.50 -20.49
CA LYS A 335 -29.06 -8.50 -21.38
C LYS A 335 -29.05 -9.91 -20.79
N ASN A 336 -28.77 -10.05 -19.47
CA ASN A 336 -28.65 -11.33 -18.75
C ASN A 336 -27.53 -12.27 -19.27
N GLU A 337 -26.62 -11.76 -20.08
CA GLU A 337 -25.44 -12.49 -20.56
C GLU A 337 -24.34 -12.44 -19.51
N THR A 338 -23.48 -13.47 -19.46
CA THR A 338 -22.37 -13.51 -18.51
C THR A 338 -21.14 -12.80 -19.08
N MET A 339 -20.69 -11.78 -18.40
CA MET A 339 -19.42 -11.09 -18.63
C MET A 339 -18.45 -11.45 -17.53
N SER A 340 -17.22 -11.76 -17.88
CA SER A 340 -16.22 -12.27 -16.92
C SER A 340 -15.01 -11.35 -16.81
N PHE A 341 -14.39 -11.41 -15.66
CA PHE A 341 -13.20 -10.64 -15.34
C PHE A 341 -12.14 -11.56 -14.74
N ILE A 342 -10.91 -11.41 -15.21
CA ILE A 342 -9.74 -11.99 -14.60
C ILE A 342 -8.94 -10.86 -13.98
N THR A 343 -8.69 -10.92 -12.68
CA THR A 343 -7.63 -10.14 -12.07
C THR A 343 -6.34 -10.96 -12.18
N GLY A 344 -5.35 -10.44 -12.87
CA GLY A 344 -4.07 -11.12 -13.09
C GLY A 344 -2.90 -10.28 -12.64
N GLU A 345 -1.84 -10.94 -12.20
CA GLU A 345 -0.60 -10.30 -11.74
C GLU A 345 0.61 -10.77 -12.55
N ASP A 346 1.59 -9.88 -12.70
CA ASP A 346 2.96 -10.21 -13.07
C ASP A 346 3.94 -9.64 -12.03
N GLU A 347 5.23 -9.74 -12.25
CA GLU A 347 6.23 -9.20 -11.33
C GLU A 347 6.20 -7.67 -11.20
N THR A 348 5.45 -6.96 -12.05
CA THR A 348 5.41 -5.49 -12.10
C THR A 348 4.13 -4.90 -11.56
N GLY A 349 3.04 -5.69 -11.47
CA GLY A 349 1.76 -5.18 -10.98
C GLY A 349 0.59 -6.12 -11.14
N ILE A 350 -0.61 -5.56 -10.94
CA ILE A 350 -1.90 -6.25 -11.04
C ILE A 350 -2.77 -5.49 -12.04
N LEU A 351 -3.52 -6.21 -12.88
CA LEU A 351 -4.41 -5.63 -13.89
C LEU A 351 -5.68 -6.46 -14.04
N ASP A 352 -6.77 -5.80 -14.43
CA ASP A 352 -8.02 -6.47 -14.78
C ASP A 352 -8.11 -6.72 -16.28
N PHE A 353 -8.50 -7.95 -16.62
CA PHE A 353 -8.70 -8.46 -17.96
C PHE A 353 -10.17 -8.81 -18.16
N ILE A 354 -10.81 -8.20 -19.17
CA ILE A 354 -12.24 -8.27 -19.38
C ILE A 354 -12.54 -9.24 -20.51
N ILE A 355 -13.47 -10.13 -20.27
CA ILE A 355 -13.94 -11.12 -21.22
C ILE A 355 -15.42 -10.90 -21.48
N PHE A 356 -15.75 -10.47 -22.68
CA PHE A 356 -17.13 -10.26 -23.09
C PHE A 356 -17.89 -11.59 -23.27
N PRO A 357 -19.22 -11.57 -23.19
CA PRO A 357 -20.06 -12.78 -23.21
C PRO A 357 -19.79 -13.70 -24.41
N ASN A 358 -19.55 -13.14 -25.59
CA ASN A 358 -19.25 -13.89 -26.82
C ASN A 358 -17.93 -14.68 -26.79
N LYS A 359 -17.07 -14.45 -25.77
CA LYS A 359 -15.77 -15.13 -25.58
C LYS A 359 -15.67 -15.88 -24.25
N ASN A 360 -16.78 -16.01 -23.55
CA ASN A 360 -16.78 -16.62 -22.21
C ASN A 360 -16.38 -18.10 -22.18
N ASN A 361 -16.46 -18.78 -23.34
CA ASN A 361 -15.96 -20.13 -23.53
C ASN A 361 -14.45 -20.27 -23.32
N LEU A 362 -13.69 -19.16 -23.45
CA LEU A 362 -12.25 -19.16 -23.20
C LEU A 362 -11.93 -19.48 -21.74
N LEU A 363 -12.83 -19.16 -20.79
CA LEU A 363 -12.59 -19.28 -19.35
C LEU A 363 -12.72 -20.69 -18.78
N THR A 364 -13.38 -21.60 -19.47
CA THR A 364 -13.74 -22.93 -18.93
C THR A 364 -12.52 -23.79 -18.54
N ARG A 365 -11.32 -23.39 -18.96
CA ARG A 365 -10.07 -24.12 -18.77
C ARG A 365 -9.11 -23.48 -17.78
N PHE A 366 -9.48 -22.33 -17.20
CA PHE A 366 -8.58 -21.56 -16.33
C PHE A 366 -9.12 -21.47 -14.91
N LYS A 367 -8.22 -21.46 -13.94
CA LYS A 367 -8.51 -21.31 -12.53
C LYS A 367 -7.48 -20.40 -11.86
N LYS A 368 -7.70 -20.05 -10.61
CA LYS A 368 -6.74 -19.35 -9.79
C LYS A 368 -5.39 -20.09 -9.81
N ASP A 369 -4.30 -19.32 -9.78
CA ASP A 369 -2.91 -19.74 -9.83
C ASP A 369 -2.46 -20.40 -11.17
N ASP A 370 -3.27 -20.32 -12.22
CA ASP A 370 -2.83 -20.67 -13.58
C ASP A 370 -2.00 -19.54 -14.19
N LEU A 371 -0.90 -19.91 -14.86
CA LEU A 371 -0.10 -19.00 -15.67
C LEU A 371 -0.67 -18.93 -17.08
N VAL A 372 -1.03 -17.74 -17.53
CA VAL A 372 -1.81 -17.53 -18.75
C VAL A 372 -1.17 -16.46 -19.63
N LEU A 373 -1.02 -16.77 -20.92
CA LEU A 373 -0.76 -15.78 -21.96
C LEU A 373 -2.10 -15.17 -22.39
N VAL A 374 -2.25 -13.89 -22.10
CA VAL A 374 -3.41 -13.10 -22.49
C VAL A 374 -3.06 -12.25 -23.70
N SER A 375 -3.90 -12.30 -24.73
CA SER A 375 -3.84 -11.37 -25.85
C SER A 375 -5.09 -10.50 -25.83
N GLY A 376 -4.95 -9.19 -25.99
CA GLY A 376 -6.10 -8.30 -25.95
C GLY A 376 -5.77 -6.85 -26.27
N LYS A 377 -6.80 -6.03 -26.33
CA LYS A 377 -6.72 -4.59 -26.61
C LYS A 377 -6.74 -3.80 -25.31
N VAL A 378 -5.85 -2.84 -25.16
CA VAL A 378 -5.79 -1.97 -24.00
C VAL A 378 -6.88 -0.90 -24.10
N GLU A 379 -7.70 -0.77 -23.08
CA GLU A 379 -8.68 0.29 -22.94
C GLU A 379 -8.52 1.04 -21.62
N LYS A 380 -9.04 2.26 -21.57
CA LYS A 380 -9.10 3.08 -20.36
C LYS A 380 -10.55 3.28 -19.94
N ARG A 381 -10.86 2.91 -18.69
CA ARG A 381 -12.18 3.15 -18.10
C ARG A 381 -12.05 4.08 -16.92
N ILE A 382 -12.62 5.29 -17.04
CA ILE A 382 -12.46 6.37 -16.05
C ILE A 382 -10.97 6.67 -15.91
N ASP A 383 -10.32 6.28 -14.80
CA ASP A 383 -8.89 6.54 -14.53
C ASP A 383 -8.03 5.26 -14.47
N LYS A 384 -8.60 4.09 -14.85
CA LYS A 384 -7.87 2.81 -14.82
C LYS A 384 -7.75 2.21 -16.22
N TYR A 385 -6.56 1.64 -16.48
CA TYR A 385 -6.34 0.82 -17.67
C TYR A 385 -6.83 -0.61 -17.43
N GLN A 386 -7.28 -1.25 -18.50
CA GLN A 386 -7.77 -2.63 -18.52
C GLN A 386 -7.48 -3.23 -19.89
N VAL A 387 -7.51 -4.55 -20.01
CA VAL A 387 -7.32 -5.25 -21.29
C VAL A 387 -8.59 -6.01 -21.66
N ILE A 388 -9.14 -5.69 -22.82
CA ILE A 388 -10.24 -6.46 -23.42
C ILE A 388 -9.66 -7.71 -24.08
N VAL A 389 -9.96 -8.86 -23.53
CA VAL A 389 -9.37 -10.15 -23.94
C VAL A 389 -9.86 -10.56 -25.32
N SER A 390 -8.92 -10.88 -26.19
CA SER A 390 -9.19 -11.51 -27.49
C SER A 390 -8.89 -13.01 -27.48
N ASN A 391 -7.85 -13.44 -26.77
CA ASN A 391 -7.44 -14.84 -26.64
C ASN A 391 -6.78 -15.12 -25.29
N LEU A 392 -6.88 -16.38 -24.83
CA LEU A 392 -6.24 -16.91 -23.62
C LEU A 392 -5.56 -18.25 -23.96
N GLU A 393 -4.32 -18.40 -23.54
CA GLU A 393 -3.56 -19.63 -23.71
C GLU A 393 -2.91 -20.02 -22.37
N LYS A 394 -3.09 -21.26 -21.93
CA LYS A 394 -2.45 -21.76 -20.71
C LYS A 394 -0.98 -22.05 -21.00
N ILE A 395 -0.11 -21.47 -20.19
CA ILE A 395 1.32 -21.75 -20.23
C ILE A 395 1.57 -22.98 -19.34
N LYS A 396 2.24 -23.97 -19.91
CA LYS A 396 2.58 -25.22 -19.20
C LYS A 396 3.84 -25.04 -18.35
#